data_3051890f2ffed3d5abff8e1027605b84
#
_entry.id   3051890f2ffed3d5abff8e1027605b84
#
_cell.length_a   1.000
_cell.length_b   1.000
_cell.length_c   1.000
_cell.angle_alpha   90.00
_cell.angle_beta   90.00
_cell.angle_gamma   90.00
#
_symmetry.space_group_name_H-M   'P 1'
#
loop_
_entity.id
_entity.type
_entity.pdbx_description
1 polymer ?
#
loop_
_entity_poly.entity_id
_entity_poly.type
_entity_poly.pdbx_seq_one_letter_code
_entity_poly.pdbx_strand_id
1 'polypeptide(L)'
;MVADLSRESKFPAAQWSEFGHSIIRNLELKKTAQGEYHGPCPSCAGTDRFWIKEFRGEVMVNCRKCNDYKSIKDRLRDMSLWPQPGHTPKMEVARVDIDWPERDAMSDHPYLEKKKIKLHNAKVDGDTLTIPIIDVKGRRVGAQFIDADGKKRFSYQLPVIGNFSVIGGPIREFAYVAEGWATAATVHEATGKPCVFALNAGNILAVIDNLQQAKPEAELVIAGDNDDAGRKECERAFSELGVEYILPEIDGWDYSDVWVNQGPAAAKKALTVQSVMDQIFMPEDAIPQLSRNYLVKGWLGDGQMSVIYGPSNVGKSFFALDLAWHIACGETWNGHKVIGGSVLYLATEGGMAFHNRVVALKKKYPEHKNVKLAVRPAPVNLLDGEVDMAVLEKLCREVSKKHGQVKCIFVDTLSRSMAGGNENSPEDMTKFIGNCDKLREITSAHLDVVHHSGKDKAAGARGHSSLRAATDTEIELDHDENTGLRVARATKQRDMETGATFQFKLNVVDLGLDEDGDSVTTCTVLQATESEIEEANKPRIKGKNQVLIRKVFTQLRGEGVGQPNPGGVGWPEPRTYWVISEETLKDHFIGKVS
;
A
#
# COMPACT_ATOMS: atom_id res chain seq x y z
N MET A 1 27.70 -34.19 27.24
CA MET A 1 26.57 -34.99 27.76
C MET A 1 25.51 -35.03 26.68
N VAL A 2 25.52 -36.08 25.90
CA VAL A 2 24.57 -36.35 24.81
C VAL A 2 23.38 -37.04 25.45
N ALA A 3 22.20 -36.42 25.40
CA ALA A 3 20.97 -37.04 25.91
C ALA A 3 20.41 -37.98 24.84
N ASP A 4 20.31 -39.22 25.25
CA ASP A 4 19.74 -40.39 24.59
C ASP A 4 18.23 -40.14 24.33
N LEU A 5 17.81 -40.13 23.08
CA LEU A 5 16.41 -40.07 22.64
C LEU A 5 15.99 -41.40 21.98
N SER A 6 16.19 -42.47 22.68
CA SER A 6 15.56 -43.75 22.36
C SER A 6 14.21 -43.90 23.10
N ARG A 7 13.15 -43.22 22.60
CA ARG A 7 11.77 -43.63 22.85
C ARG A 7 11.17 -44.18 21.57
N GLU A 8 11.22 -45.48 21.44
CA GLU A 8 10.42 -46.26 20.50
C GLU A 8 8.93 -45.97 20.74
N SER A 9 8.33 -45.12 19.90
CA SER A 9 6.88 -45.09 19.75
C SER A 9 6.50 -46.35 18.92
N LYS A 10 5.99 -47.39 19.59
CA LYS A 10 5.32 -48.51 18.95
C LYS A 10 4.05 -47.98 18.26
N PHE A 11 4.17 -47.55 17.02
CA PHE A 11 3.00 -47.44 16.14
C PHE A 11 2.65 -48.87 15.66
N PRO A 12 1.36 -49.28 15.69
CA PRO A 12 0.94 -50.53 15.08
C PRO A 12 1.32 -50.50 13.60
N ALA A 13 1.80 -51.65 13.10
CA ALA A 13 2.19 -51.83 11.71
C ALA A 13 1.03 -51.36 10.82
N ALA A 14 1.23 -50.30 10.05
CA ALA A 14 0.25 -49.78 9.11
C ALA A 14 -0.10 -50.92 8.14
N GLN A 15 -1.35 -51.34 8.13
CA GLN A 15 -1.84 -52.22 7.06
C GLN A 15 -1.86 -51.40 5.77
N TRP A 16 -0.98 -51.76 4.85
CA TRP A 16 -0.97 -51.16 3.52
C TRP A 16 -2.29 -51.43 2.82
N SER A 17 -2.81 -50.43 2.15
CA SER A 17 -3.96 -50.58 1.27
C SER A 17 -3.66 -51.62 0.17
N GLU A 18 -4.67 -52.34 -0.32
CA GLU A 18 -4.53 -53.30 -1.42
C GLU A 18 -3.85 -52.65 -2.63
N PHE A 19 -4.13 -51.40 -2.84
CA PHE A 19 -3.54 -50.55 -3.87
C PHE A 19 -2.04 -50.32 -3.67
N GLY A 20 -1.59 -49.91 -2.50
CA GLY A 20 -0.17 -49.74 -2.17
C GLY A 20 0.62 -51.04 -2.29
N HIS A 21 0.05 -52.16 -1.84
CA HIS A 21 0.62 -53.50 -2.02
C HIS A 21 0.75 -53.91 -3.49
N SER A 22 -0.19 -53.49 -4.34
CA SER A 22 -0.12 -53.75 -5.80
C SER A 22 1.08 -53.06 -6.43
N ILE A 23 1.32 -51.78 -6.12
CA ILE A 23 2.48 -51.01 -6.63
C ILE A 23 3.80 -51.65 -6.17
N ILE A 24 3.89 -52.00 -4.87
CA ILE A 24 5.09 -52.63 -4.28
C ILE A 24 5.44 -53.92 -5.00
N ARG A 25 4.44 -54.79 -5.25
CA ARG A 25 4.65 -56.08 -5.92
C ARG A 25 5.02 -55.95 -7.39
N ASN A 26 4.30 -55.09 -8.13
CA ASN A 26 4.52 -54.95 -9.57
C ASN A 26 5.82 -54.25 -9.92
N LEU A 27 6.32 -53.36 -9.07
CA LEU A 27 7.61 -52.69 -9.25
C LEU A 27 8.75 -53.33 -8.46
N GLU A 28 8.51 -54.46 -7.80
CA GLU A 28 9.49 -55.22 -7.00
C GLU A 28 10.24 -54.36 -5.98
N LEU A 29 9.50 -53.48 -5.31
CA LEU A 29 10.09 -52.50 -4.39
C LEU A 29 10.57 -53.16 -3.10
N LYS A 30 11.73 -52.73 -2.60
CA LYS A 30 12.36 -53.26 -1.37
C LYS A 30 12.06 -52.36 -0.18
N LYS A 31 11.68 -52.95 0.94
CA LYS A 31 11.41 -52.25 2.21
C LYS A 31 12.68 -51.65 2.80
N THR A 32 12.63 -50.38 3.24
CA THR A 32 13.69 -49.72 3.96
C THR A 32 13.46 -49.70 5.46
N ALA A 33 14.47 -49.31 6.24
CA ALA A 33 14.39 -49.25 7.70
C ALA A 33 13.34 -48.25 8.25
N GLN A 34 12.88 -47.29 7.43
CA GLN A 34 11.92 -46.25 7.81
C GLN A 34 10.47 -46.55 7.41
N GLY A 35 10.16 -47.77 6.97
CA GLY A 35 8.80 -48.14 6.56
C GLY A 35 8.39 -47.66 5.17
N GLU A 36 9.33 -47.18 4.38
CA GLU A 36 9.17 -46.85 2.95
C GLU A 36 9.63 -48.07 2.10
N TYR A 37 9.12 -48.13 0.86
CA TYR A 37 9.61 -49.06 -0.14
C TYR A 37 10.30 -48.31 -1.27
N HIS A 38 11.47 -48.80 -1.69
CA HIS A 38 12.29 -48.17 -2.71
C HIS A 38 12.57 -49.13 -3.88
N GLY A 39 12.76 -48.54 -5.07
CA GLY A 39 13.09 -49.31 -6.26
C GLY A 39 13.18 -48.48 -7.52
N PRO A 40 13.04 -49.12 -8.70
CA PRO A 40 13.13 -48.44 -9.98
C PRO A 40 11.98 -47.48 -10.19
N CYS A 41 12.33 -46.30 -10.76
CA CYS A 41 11.33 -45.28 -11.08
C CYS A 41 10.62 -45.62 -12.39
N PRO A 42 9.28 -45.69 -12.42
CA PRO A 42 8.54 -45.99 -13.64
C PRO A 42 8.61 -44.90 -14.70
N SER A 43 8.96 -43.68 -14.33
CA SER A 43 9.06 -42.53 -15.25
C SER A 43 10.48 -42.33 -15.79
N CYS A 44 11.51 -42.31 -14.93
CA CYS A 44 12.88 -41.96 -15.36
C CYS A 44 13.86 -43.14 -15.37
N ALA A 45 13.39 -44.33 -15.19
CA ALA A 45 14.18 -45.59 -15.14
C ALA A 45 15.37 -45.59 -14.14
N GLY A 46 15.31 -44.74 -13.11
CA GLY A 46 16.31 -44.74 -12.03
C GLY A 46 16.13 -45.97 -11.16
N THR A 47 17.22 -46.69 -10.83
CA THR A 47 17.17 -48.07 -10.31
C THR A 47 16.71 -48.16 -8.84
N ASP A 48 16.90 -47.15 -8.00
CA ASP A 48 16.68 -47.22 -6.55
C ASP A 48 16.16 -45.92 -5.92
N ARG A 49 15.72 -44.96 -6.74
CA ARG A 49 15.38 -43.59 -6.30
C ARG A 49 13.90 -43.30 -6.24
N PHE A 50 13.08 -44.20 -6.78
CA PHE A 50 11.64 -44.16 -6.57
C PHE A 50 11.33 -44.68 -5.18
N TRP A 51 10.40 -44.00 -4.50
CA TRP A 51 9.93 -44.46 -3.20
C TRP A 51 8.40 -44.36 -3.11
N ILE A 52 7.85 -45.26 -2.34
CA ILE A 52 6.45 -45.30 -1.98
C ILE A 52 6.30 -45.41 -0.46
N LYS A 53 5.39 -44.68 0.09
CA LYS A 53 5.03 -44.70 1.50
C LYS A 53 3.53 -44.55 1.64
N GLU A 54 2.94 -45.31 2.53
CA GLU A 54 1.57 -45.07 2.95
C GLU A 54 1.58 -44.25 4.24
N PHE A 55 0.97 -43.11 4.17
CA PHE A 55 0.85 -42.19 5.30
C PHE A 55 -0.60 -41.77 5.43
N ARG A 56 -1.21 -42.09 6.59
CA ARG A 56 -2.61 -41.78 6.90
C ARG A 56 -3.63 -42.32 5.88
N GLY A 57 -3.37 -43.50 5.32
CA GLY A 57 -4.26 -44.15 4.34
C GLY A 57 -4.07 -43.68 2.91
N GLU A 58 -3.14 -42.75 2.66
CA GLU A 58 -2.79 -42.28 1.32
C GLU A 58 -1.46 -42.88 0.85
N VAL A 59 -1.44 -43.31 -0.40
CA VAL A 59 -0.23 -43.80 -1.04
C VAL A 59 0.54 -42.64 -1.65
N MET A 60 1.66 -42.30 -1.03
CA MET A 60 2.59 -41.26 -1.52
C MET A 60 3.68 -41.91 -2.35
N VAL A 61 3.96 -41.32 -3.52
CA VAL A 61 5.02 -41.77 -4.42
C VAL A 61 5.85 -40.59 -4.88
N ASN A 62 7.15 -40.73 -5.00
CA ASN A 62 8.02 -39.78 -5.64
C ASN A 62 9.35 -40.43 -6.06
N CYS A 63 10.16 -39.71 -6.82
CA CYS A 63 11.49 -40.16 -7.22
C CYS A 63 12.52 -39.06 -6.90
N ARG A 64 13.55 -39.40 -6.13
CA ARG A 64 14.63 -38.49 -5.73
C ARG A 64 15.51 -37.98 -6.91
N LYS A 65 15.35 -38.56 -8.11
CA LYS A 65 16.09 -38.17 -9.32
C LYS A 65 15.29 -37.22 -10.22
N CYS A 66 14.09 -37.62 -10.64
CA CYS A 66 13.30 -36.78 -11.55
C CYS A 66 12.40 -35.80 -10.83
N ASN A 67 12.00 -36.08 -9.59
CA ASN A 67 11.07 -35.28 -8.79
C ASN A 67 9.79 -34.87 -9.53
N ASP A 68 9.39 -35.67 -10.52
CA ASP A 68 8.24 -35.40 -11.38
C ASP A 68 7.08 -36.30 -11.00
N TYR A 69 6.33 -35.85 -10.02
CA TYR A 69 5.18 -36.54 -9.46
C TYR A 69 4.07 -36.82 -10.49
N LYS A 70 3.87 -35.89 -11.43
CA LYS A 70 2.84 -36.02 -12.46
C LYS A 70 3.17 -37.15 -13.44
N SER A 71 4.36 -37.10 -14.03
CA SER A 71 4.83 -38.17 -14.94
C SER A 71 4.91 -39.54 -14.27
N ILE A 72 5.25 -39.59 -12.97
CA ILE A 72 5.24 -40.84 -12.22
C ILE A 72 3.82 -41.41 -12.12
N LYS A 73 2.84 -40.60 -11.75
CA LYS A 73 1.44 -41.02 -11.66
C LYS A 73 0.86 -41.40 -13.01
N ASP A 74 1.15 -40.67 -14.05
CA ASP A 74 0.68 -40.97 -15.40
C ASP A 74 1.25 -42.34 -15.85
N ARG A 75 2.52 -42.59 -15.60
CA ARG A 75 3.15 -43.88 -15.92
C ARG A 75 2.58 -45.02 -15.09
N LEU A 76 2.29 -44.83 -13.83
CA LEU A 76 1.61 -45.81 -12.98
C LEU A 76 0.17 -46.07 -13.46
N ARG A 77 -0.53 -45.09 -14.02
CA ARG A 77 -1.85 -45.26 -14.66
C ARG A 77 -1.76 -46.10 -15.93
N ASP A 78 -0.77 -45.84 -16.78
CA ASP A 78 -0.50 -46.64 -17.98
C ASP A 78 -0.28 -48.14 -17.62
N MET A 79 0.33 -48.39 -16.46
CA MET A 79 0.56 -49.72 -15.93
C MET A 79 -0.68 -50.28 -15.15
N SER A 80 -1.78 -49.56 -15.12
CA SER A 80 -2.98 -49.90 -14.32
C SER A 80 -2.70 -50.01 -12.80
N LEU A 81 -1.62 -49.36 -12.34
CA LEU A 81 -1.18 -49.34 -10.94
C LEU A 81 -1.52 -48.04 -10.22
N TRP A 82 -2.23 -47.11 -10.87
CA TRP A 82 -2.74 -45.86 -10.28
C TRP A 82 -4.17 -45.60 -10.78
N PRO A 83 -5.07 -45.10 -9.92
CA PRO A 83 -6.44 -44.80 -10.32
C PRO A 83 -6.50 -43.81 -11.47
N GLN A 84 -7.44 -43.98 -12.39
CA GLN A 84 -7.75 -43.02 -13.43
C GLN A 84 -8.34 -41.73 -12.82
N PRO A 85 -8.14 -40.55 -13.41
CA PRO A 85 -8.78 -39.32 -12.96
C PRO A 85 -10.30 -39.51 -12.89
N GLY A 86 -10.90 -39.24 -11.72
CA GLY A 86 -12.34 -39.45 -11.47
C GLY A 86 -12.71 -40.80 -10.78
N HIS A 87 -11.78 -41.73 -10.56
CA HIS A 87 -12.02 -42.92 -9.79
C HIS A 87 -11.29 -42.87 -8.44
N THR A 88 -11.89 -42.24 -7.44
CA THR A 88 -11.51 -42.41 -6.03
C THR A 88 -12.14 -43.70 -5.50
N PRO A 89 -11.37 -44.62 -4.88
CA PRO A 89 -11.97 -45.76 -4.22
C PRO A 89 -12.93 -45.27 -3.14
N LYS A 90 -14.16 -45.77 -3.16
CA LYS A 90 -15.15 -45.50 -2.11
C LYS A 90 -14.68 -46.13 -0.80
N MET A 91 -14.13 -45.31 0.11
CA MET A 91 -14.14 -45.69 1.52
C MET A 91 -15.57 -45.54 2.04
N GLU A 92 -16.18 -46.62 2.50
CA GLU A 92 -17.41 -46.53 3.29
C GLU A 92 -17.09 -45.86 4.63
N VAL A 93 -17.34 -44.59 4.73
CA VAL A 93 -17.27 -43.85 6.00
C VAL A 93 -18.57 -44.15 6.75
N ALA A 94 -18.47 -44.73 7.92
CA ALA A 94 -19.62 -44.95 8.79
C ALA A 94 -20.39 -43.65 9.00
N ARG A 95 -21.68 -43.65 8.69
CA ARG A 95 -22.58 -42.50 8.91
C ARG A 95 -22.64 -42.19 10.40
N VAL A 96 -22.16 -41.02 10.79
CA VAL A 96 -22.47 -40.44 12.09
C VAL A 96 -23.48 -39.36 11.85
N ASP A 97 -24.76 -39.70 11.89
CA ASP A 97 -25.87 -38.75 11.83
C ASP A 97 -25.91 -38.00 13.16
N ILE A 98 -25.32 -36.82 13.20
CA ILE A 98 -25.58 -35.84 14.24
C ILE A 98 -26.11 -34.58 13.53
N ASP A 99 -27.39 -34.31 13.71
CA ASP A 99 -28.04 -33.07 13.31
C ASP A 99 -27.51 -31.96 14.23
N TRP A 100 -26.73 -31.03 13.67
CA TRP A 100 -26.26 -29.87 14.36
C TRP A 100 -26.82 -28.64 13.68
N PRO A 101 -27.97 -28.15 14.17
CA PRO A 101 -28.54 -26.94 13.63
C PRO A 101 -27.58 -25.77 13.86
N GLU A 102 -27.57 -24.87 12.91
CA GLU A 102 -26.87 -23.60 13.04
C GLU A 102 -27.50 -22.79 14.17
N ARG A 103 -26.68 -22.19 15.03
CA ARG A 103 -27.13 -21.46 16.22
C ARG A 103 -26.61 -20.04 16.19
N ASP A 104 -27.50 -19.08 16.09
CA ASP A 104 -27.21 -17.65 16.21
C ASP A 104 -27.20 -17.23 17.68
N ALA A 105 -26.47 -17.96 18.53
CA ALA A 105 -26.36 -17.70 19.94
C ALA A 105 -24.93 -17.43 20.37
N MET A 106 -24.75 -16.48 21.28
CA MET A 106 -23.48 -16.32 22.00
C MET A 106 -23.34 -17.47 23.00
N SER A 107 -22.11 -17.86 23.26
CA SER A 107 -21.75 -18.83 24.26
C SER A 107 -20.60 -18.25 25.10
N ASP A 108 -20.56 -18.65 26.37
CA ASP A 108 -19.50 -18.31 27.33
C ASP A 108 -18.20 -19.12 27.13
N HIS A 109 -18.07 -19.82 26.01
CA HIS A 109 -16.84 -20.52 25.68
C HIS A 109 -15.69 -19.52 25.44
N PRO A 110 -14.53 -19.63 26.15
CA PRO A 110 -13.47 -18.63 26.13
C PRO A 110 -12.93 -18.29 24.75
N TYR A 111 -12.88 -19.27 23.85
CA TYR A 111 -12.45 -19.04 22.47
C TYR A 111 -13.42 -18.15 21.69
N LEU A 112 -14.75 -18.33 21.87
CA LEU A 112 -15.76 -17.51 21.21
C LEU A 112 -15.75 -16.07 21.75
N GLU A 113 -15.62 -15.91 23.06
CA GLU A 113 -15.49 -14.59 23.69
C GLU A 113 -14.24 -13.86 23.19
N LYS A 114 -13.09 -14.53 23.15
CA LYS A 114 -11.83 -13.98 22.63
C LYS A 114 -11.94 -13.53 21.18
N LYS A 115 -12.60 -14.31 20.34
CA LYS A 115 -12.79 -14.04 18.91
C LYS A 115 -14.03 -13.17 18.62
N LYS A 116 -14.86 -12.89 19.63
CA LYS A 116 -16.10 -12.09 19.58
C LYS A 116 -17.07 -12.59 18.50
N ILE A 117 -17.19 -13.89 18.34
CA ILE A 117 -18.04 -14.55 17.35
C ILE A 117 -19.07 -15.47 18.01
N LYS A 118 -20.14 -15.78 17.28
CA LYS A 118 -21.21 -16.66 17.71
C LYS A 118 -20.86 -18.14 17.54
N LEU A 119 -21.73 -18.99 18.05
CA LEU A 119 -21.54 -20.45 18.05
C LEU A 119 -21.71 -21.09 16.68
N HIS A 120 -22.59 -20.55 15.84
CA HIS A 120 -22.91 -21.07 14.50
C HIS A 120 -23.17 -22.58 14.45
N ASN A 121 -22.49 -23.29 13.53
CA ASN A 121 -22.60 -24.73 13.34
C ASN A 121 -21.73 -25.55 14.32
N ALA A 122 -21.12 -24.93 15.33
CA ALA A 122 -20.35 -25.66 16.34
C ALA A 122 -21.24 -26.16 17.49
N LYS A 123 -20.74 -27.15 18.22
CA LYS A 123 -21.31 -27.63 19.48
C LYS A 123 -20.31 -27.45 20.60
N VAL A 124 -20.76 -26.95 21.74
CA VAL A 124 -19.96 -26.87 22.97
C VAL A 124 -20.13 -28.17 23.74
N ASP A 125 -19.00 -28.77 24.11
CA ASP A 125 -18.96 -29.96 25.00
C ASP A 125 -17.86 -29.70 26.04
N GLY A 126 -18.27 -29.27 27.23
CA GLY A 126 -17.37 -28.73 28.25
C GLY A 126 -16.56 -27.55 27.70
N ASP A 127 -15.22 -27.63 27.80
CA ASP A 127 -14.29 -26.58 27.30
C ASP A 127 -13.86 -26.81 25.84
N THR A 128 -14.63 -27.59 25.07
CA THR A 128 -14.27 -27.93 23.69
C THR A 128 -15.39 -27.56 22.71
N LEU A 129 -15.04 -26.78 21.70
CA LEU A 129 -15.89 -26.57 20.52
C LEU A 129 -15.68 -27.72 19.55
N THR A 130 -16.76 -28.31 19.08
CA THR A 130 -16.77 -29.35 18.07
C THR A 130 -17.44 -28.82 16.80
N ILE A 131 -16.68 -28.76 15.70
CA ILE A 131 -17.12 -28.19 14.42
C ILE A 131 -17.24 -29.35 13.42
N PRO A 132 -18.42 -29.55 12.77
CA PRO A 132 -18.61 -30.63 11.82
C PRO A 132 -17.83 -30.38 10.53
N ILE A 133 -17.19 -31.41 10.01
CA ILE A 133 -16.56 -31.40 8.68
C ILE A 133 -17.36 -32.29 7.76
N ILE A 134 -17.66 -31.77 6.55
CA ILE A 134 -18.47 -32.43 5.54
C ILE A 134 -17.72 -32.61 4.23
N ASP A 135 -18.16 -33.55 3.42
CA ASP A 135 -17.76 -33.63 2.02
C ASP A 135 -18.68 -32.75 1.14
N VAL A 136 -18.35 -32.66 -0.14
CA VAL A 136 -19.10 -31.87 -1.13
C VAL A 136 -20.57 -32.34 -1.30
N LYS A 137 -20.91 -33.56 -0.88
CA LYS A 137 -22.28 -34.11 -0.88
C LYS A 137 -23.04 -33.82 0.43
N GLY A 138 -22.43 -33.03 1.33
CA GLY A 138 -22.98 -32.70 2.64
C GLY A 138 -22.92 -33.85 3.67
N ARG A 139 -22.20 -34.94 3.38
CA ARG A 139 -22.06 -36.03 4.32
C ARG A 139 -20.96 -35.70 5.32
N ARG A 140 -21.24 -35.93 6.60
CA ARG A 140 -20.27 -35.69 7.64
C ARG A 140 -19.14 -36.74 7.57
N VAL A 141 -17.90 -36.24 7.52
CA VAL A 141 -16.68 -37.06 7.45
C VAL A 141 -15.81 -36.97 8.72
N GLY A 142 -16.11 -36.04 9.62
CA GLY A 142 -15.41 -35.89 10.88
C GLY A 142 -15.72 -34.57 11.58
N ALA A 143 -14.79 -34.12 12.43
CA ALA A 143 -14.91 -32.85 13.13
C ALA A 143 -13.54 -32.21 13.39
N GLN A 144 -13.53 -30.87 13.57
CA GLN A 144 -12.47 -30.13 14.22
C GLN A 144 -12.87 -29.86 15.67
N PHE A 145 -11.90 -29.96 16.57
CA PHE A 145 -12.04 -29.64 17.99
C PHE A 145 -11.17 -28.43 18.31
N ILE A 146 -11.73 -27.44 19.01
CA ILE A 146 -11.01 -26.26 19.50
C ILE A 146 -11.23 -26.18 21.00
N ASP A 147 -10.15 -26.19 21.79
CA ASP A 147 -10.23 -26.06 23.26
C ASP A 147 -10.30 -24.57 23.68
N ALA A 148 -10.47 -24.33 24.98
CA ALA A 148 -10.57 -22.99 25.56
C ALA A 148 -9.37 -22.08 25.22
N ASP A 149 -8.17 -22.64 25.08
CA ASP A 149 -6.95 -21.93 24.75
C ASP A 149 -6.83 -21.65 23.22
N GLY A 150 -7.73 -22.22 22.42
CA GLY A 150 -7.73 -22.08 20.95
C GLY A 150 -6.86 -23.13 20.22
N LYS A 151 -6.41 -24.18 20.90
CA LYS A 151 -5.66 -25.26 20.29
C LYS A 151 -6.59 -26.13 19.45
N LYS A 152 -6.23 -26.29 18.19
CA LYS A 152 -7.03 -27.02 17.19
C LYS A 152 -6.57 -28.47 17.05
N ARG A 153 -7.52 -29.39 16.99
CA ARG A 153 -7.31 -30.83 16.73
C ARG A 153 -8.37 -31.33 15.75
N PHE A 154 -8.06 -32.35 14.98
CA PHE A 154 -9.03 -33.03 14.11
C PHE A 154 -9.40 -34.40 14.65
N SER A 155 -10.58 -34.88 14.28
CA SER A 155 -10.96 -36.26 14.54
C SER A 155 -9.96 -37.21 13.91
N TYR A 156 -9.79 -38.38 14.55
CA TYR A 156 -8.86 -39.41 14.08
C TYR A 156 -9.18 -39.82 12.63
N GLN A 157 -8.16 -39.89 11.78
CA GLN A 157 -8.27 -40.24 10.36
C GLN A 157 -9.19 -39.33 9.53
N LEU A 158 -9.40 -38.07 9.92
CA LEU A 158 -10.15 -37.12 9.10
C LEU A 158 -9.49 -36.99 7.71
N PRO A 159 -10.21 -37.28 6.61
CA PRO A 159 -9.74 -36.94 5.27
C PRO A 159 -9.85 -35.41 5.08
N VAL A 160 -8.71 -34.70 5.10
CA VAL A 160 -8.69 -33.23 5.05
C VAL A 160 -8.95 -32.72 3.65
N ILE A 161 -8.32 -33.35 2.63
CA ILE A 161 -8.31 -32.84 1.26
C ILE A 161 -9.71 -32.77 0.65
N GLY A 162 -10.12 -31.57 0.22
CA GLY A 162 -11.39 -31.29 -0.42
C GLY A 162 -12.61 -31.33 0.50
N ASN A 163 -12.43 -31.59 1.82
CA ASN A 163 -13.50 -31.52 2.80
C ASN A 163 -13.47 -30.19 3.57
N PHE A 164 -14.63 -29.76 4.04
CA PHE A 164 -14.83 -28.41 4.55
C PHE A 164 -15.97 -28.35 5.58
N SER A 165 -16.23 -27.18 6.11
CA SER A 165 -17.44 -26.84 6.84
C SER A 165 -18.06 -25.59 6.24
N VAL A 166 -19.35 -25.33 6.52
CA VAL A 166 -20.04 -24.12 6.03
C VAL A 166 -20.73 -23.42 7.19
N ILE A 167 -20.60 -22.12 7.25
CA ILE A 167 -21.30 -21.22 8.18
C ILE A 167 -22.25 -20.34 7.38
N GLY A 168 -23.45 -20.07 7.90
CA GLY A 168 -24.42 -19.17 7.27
C GLY A 168 -25.33 -19.85 6.27
N GLY A 169 -25.48 -21.17 6.34
CA GLY A 169 -26.42 -21.92 5.53
C GLY A 169 -25.88 -22.44 4.20
N PRO A 170 -26.77 -22.92 3.30
CA PRO A 170 -26.35 -23.57 2.08
C PRO A 170 -25.77 -22.59 1.04
N ILE A 171 -24.72 -23.02 0.37
CA ILE A 171 -24.14 -22.30 -0.77
C ILE A 171 -25.16 -22.34 -1.95
N ARG A 172 -25.58 -21.16 -2.40
CA ARG A 172 -26.50 -21.02 -3.56
C ARG A 172 -25.79 -20.31 -4.71
N GLU A 173 -25.84 -18.98 -4.75
CA GLU A 173 -25.27 -18.14 -5.81
C GLU A 173 -23.90 -17.60 -5.47
N PHE A 174 -23.58 -17.47 -4.17
CA PHE A 174 -22.33 -16.87 -3.69
C PHE A 174 -21.89 -17.51 -2.37
N ALA A 175 -20.58 -17.68 -2.18
CA ALA A 175 -19.99 -17.98 -0.87
C ALA A 175 -18.55 -17.47 -0.77
N TYR A 176 -18.16 -17.07 0.43
CA TYR A 176 -16.76 -16.89 0.76
C TYR A 176 -16.09 -18.22 1.09
N VAL A 177 -14.76 -18.28 0.93
CA VAL A 177 -13.92 -19.41 1.36
C VAL A 177 -12.83 -18.87 2.27
N ALA A 178 -12.70 -19.36 3.49
CA ALA A 178 -11.69 -18.95 4.46
C ALA A 178 -10.87 -20.15 4.95
N GLU A 179 -9.65 -19.90 5.40
CA GLU A 179 -8.78 -20.94 5.94
C GLU A 179 -9.28 -21.48 7.28
N GLY A 180 -9.58 -20.57 8.21
CA GLY A 180 -9.90 -20.88 9.59
C GLY A 180 -11.38 -20.76 9.93
N TRP A 181 -11.87 -21.55 10.91
CA TRP A 181 -13.28 -21.49 11.34
C TRP A 181 -13.66 -20.13 11.93
N ALA A 182 -12.80 -19.51 12.75
CA ALA A 182 -13.08 -18.19 13.33
C ALA A 182 -13.13 -17.09 12.25
N THR A 183 -12.24 -17.17 11.25
CA THR A 183 -12.26 -16.30 10.08
C THR A 183 -13.56 -16.46 9.31
N ALA A 184 -13.99 -17.73 9.06
CA ALA A 184 -15.26 -18.00 8.37
C ALA A 184 -16.48 -17.49 9.14
N ALA A 185 -16.49 -17.62 10.49
CA ALA A 185 -17.54 -17.09 11.34
C ALA A 185 -17.61 -15.55 11.25
N THR A 186 -16.46 -14.89 11.36
CA THR A 186 -16.34 -13.44 11.20
C THR A 186 -16.84 -12.95 9.84
N VAL A 187 -16.41 -13.62 8.76
CA VAL A 187 -16.83 -13.30 7.40
C VAL A 187 -18.35 -13.38 7.25
N HIS A 188 -18.95 -14.46 7.79
CA HIS A 188 -20.39 -14.60 7.78
C HIS A 188 -21.10 -13.50 8.60
N GLU A 189 -20.63 -13.24 9.83
CA GLU A 189 -21.24 -12.22 10.71
C GLU A 189 -21.12 -10.80 10.13
N ALA A 190 -20.03 -10.49 9.44
CA ALA A 190 -19.81 -9.19 8.81
C ALA A 190 -20.66 -8.98 7.55
N THR A 191 -20.86 -10.04 6.75
CA THR A 191 -21.45 -9.93 5.41
C THR A 191 -22.87 -10.50 5.30
N GLY A 192 -23.27 -11.39 6.19
CA GLY A 192 -24.50 -12.19 6.10
C GLY A 192 -24.45 -13.27 5.00
N LYS A 193 -23.34 -13.44 4.30
CA LYS A 193 -23.17 -14.44 3.23
C LYS A 193 -22.64 -15.76 3.80
N PRO A 194 -22.92 -16.91 3.14
CA PRO A 194 -22.30 -18.18 3.51
C PRO A 194 -20.77 -18.09 3.41
N CYS A 195 -20.08 -18.72 4.37
CA CYS A 195 -18.63 -18.84 4.32
C CYS A 195 -18.21 -20.29 4.54
N VAL A 196 -17.36 -20.78 3.66
CA VAL A 196 -16.76 -22.11 3.69
C VAL A 196 -15.48 -22.04 4.52
N PHE A 197 -15.32 -22.96 5.46
CA PHE A 197 -14.12 -23.16 6.24
C PHE A 197 -13.30 -24.31 5.64
N ALA A 198 -12.15 -24.01 5.05
CA ALA A 198 -11.33 -24.96 4.29
C ALA A 198 -10.32 -25.76 5.14
N LEU A 199 -10.33 -25.64 6.47
CA LEU A 199 -9.51 -26.34 7.45
C LEU A 199 -8.06 -25.84 7.59
N ASN A 200 -7.40 -25.54 6.48
CA ASN A 200 -6.06 -24.93 6.41
C ASN A 200 -5.79 -24.39 5.00
N ALA A 201 -4.74 -23.54 4.84
CA ALA A 201 -4.37 -22.93 3.57
C ALA A 201 -4.18 -23.95 2.43
N GLY A 202 -3.44 -25.01 2.66
CA GLY A 202 -3.14 -26.03 1.64
C GLY A 202 -4.36 -26.82 1.14
N ASN A 203 -5.53 -26.69 1.79
CA ASN A 203 -6.77 -27.36 1.38
C ASN A 203 -7.71 -26.43 0.58
N ILE A 204 -7.45 -25.13 0.55
CA ILE A 204 -8.32 -24.13 -0.13
C ILE A 204 -8.56 -24.52 -1.59
N LEU A 205 -7.50 -24.81 -2.33
CA LEU A 205 -7.59 -25.17 -3.75
C LEU A 205 -8.48 -26.39 -3.99
N ALA A 206 -8.28 -27.46 -3.22
CA ALA A 206 -9.05 -28.69 -3.36
C ALA A 206 -10.53 -28.52 -2.97
N VAL A 207 -10.82 -27.67 -1.99
CA VAL A 207 -12.19 -27.33 -1.58
C VAL A 207 -12.87 -26.53 -2.69
N ILE A 208 -12.21 -25.54 -3.26
CA ILE A 208 -12.74 -24.72 -4.34
C ILE A 208 -13.01 -25.57 -5.59
N ASP A 209 -12.06 -26.40 -6.02
CA ASP A 209 -12.24 -27.30 -7.17
C ASP A 209 -13.47 -28.21 -6.99
N ASN A 210 -13.63 -28.84 -5.83
CA ASN A 210 -14.79 -29.65 -5.49
C ASN A 210 -16.10 -28.84 -5.51
N LEU A 211 -16.08 -27.61 -5.01
CA LEU A 211 -17.28 -26.75 -4.99
C LEU A 211 -17.65 -26.26 -6.37
N GLN A 212 -16.71 -25.85 -7.20
CA GLN A 212 -16.96 -25.44 -8.58
C GLN A 212 -17.55 -26.58 -9.42
N GLN A 213 -17.07 -27.81 -9.22
CA GLN A 213 -17.62 -28.99 -9.89
C GLN A 213 -19.03 -29.33 -9.41
N ALA A 214 -19.32 -29.16 -8.13
CA ALA A 214 -20.62 -29.50 -7.56
C ALA A 214 -21.66 -28.40 -7.68
N LYS A 215 -21.24 -27.16 -7.80
CA LYS A 215 -22.05 -25.95 -7.84
C LYS A 215 -21.45 -24.92 -8.82
N PRO A 216 -21.48 -25.20 -10.13
CA PRO A 216 -20.83 -24.36 -11.13
C PRO A 216 -21.42 -22.95 -11.22
N GLU A 217 -22.66 -22.74 -10.77
CA GLU A 217 -23.36 -21.45 -10.78
C GLU A 217 -22.98 -20.57 -9.58
N ALA A 218 -22.25 -21.10 -8.59
CA ALA A 218 -21.92 -20.35 -7.40
C ALA A 218 -20.60 -19.57 -7.59
N GLU A 219 -20.66 -18.27 -7.41
CA GLU A 219 -19.49 -17.42 -7.31
C GLU A 219 -18.79 -17.69 -5.97
N LEU A 220 -17.49 -17.96 -6.02
CA LEU A 220 -16.66 -18.19 -4.85
C LEU A 220 -15.61 -17.10 -4.75
N VAL A 221 -15.41 -16.55 -3.53
CA VAL A 221 -14.37 -15.56 -3.25
C VAL A 221 -13.60 -15.98 -2.03
N ILE A 222 -12.27 -15.98 -2.11
CA ILE A 222 -11.42 -16.32 -0.98
C ILE A 222 -11.28 -15.11 -0.05
N ALA A 223 -11.68 -15.24 1.20
CA ALA A 223 -11.32 -14.34 2.28
C ALA A 223 -10.05 -14.87 2.94
N GLY A 224 -8.91 -14.53 2.35
CA GLY A 224 -7.61 -15.10 2.69
C GLY A 224 -6.96 -14.48 3.92
N ASP A 225 -6.00 -15.17 4.48
CA ASP A 225 -5.13 -14.66 5.54
C ASP A 225 -3.97 -13.90 4.87
N ASN A 226 -3.64 -12.70 5.37
CA ASN A 226 -2.58 -11.86 4.79
C ASN A 226 -1.20 -12.22 5.37
N ASP A 227 -0.86 -13.49 5.39
CA ASP A 227 0.48 -14.00 5.67
C ASP A 227 1.10 -14.66 4.43
N ASP A 228 2.37 -15.07 4.50
CA ASP A 228 3.07 -15.65 3.34
C ASP A 228 2.40 -16.93 2.80
N ALA A 229 1.84 -17.76 3.68
CA ALA A 229 1.19 -19.01 3.30
C ALA A 229 -0.18 -18.74 2.67
N GLY A 230 -1.00 -17.88 3.30
CA GLY A 230 -2.31 -17.48 2.83
C GLY A 230 -2.25 -16.78 1.48
N ARG A 231 -1.37 -15.78 1.31
CA ARG A 231 -1.16 -15.09 0.02
C ARG A 231 -0.82 -16.04 -1.12
N LYS A 232 0.14 -16.94 -0.87
CA LYS A 232 0.58 -17.92 -1.88
C LYS A 232 -0.54 -18.83 -2.34
N GLU A 233 -1.37 -19.31 -1.43
CA GLU A 233 -2.49 -20.20 -1.80
C GLU A 233 -3.64 -19.40 -2.46
N CYS A 234 -3.86 -18.14 -2.09
CA CYS A 234 -4.80 -17.25 -2.78
C CYS A 234 -4.36 -16.98 -4.22
N GLU A 235 -3.12 -16.59 -4.44
CA GLU A 235 -2.54 -16.36 -5.77
C GLU A 235 -2.60 -17.63 -6.64
N ARG A 236 -2.35 -18.78 -6.02
CA ARG A 236 -2.43 -20.07 -6.69
C ARG A 236 -3.86 -20.41 -7.10
N ALA A 237 -4.85 -20.20 -6.22
CA ALA A 237 -6.25 -20.44 -6.54
C ALA A 237 -6.77 -19.50 -7.65
N PHE A 238 -6.34 -18.24 -7.64
CA PHE A 238 -6.62 -17.29 -8.71
C PHE A 238 -6.03 -17.77 -10.05
N SER A 239 -4.75 -18.16 -10.05
CA SER A 239 -4.06 -18.57 -11.29
C SER A 239 -4.54 -19.92 -11.86
N GLU A 240 -4.88 -20.89 -11.00
CA GLU A 240 -5.25 -22.24 -11.42
C GLU A 240 -6.77 -22.40 -11.66
N LEU A 241 -7.60 -21.69 -10.89
CA LEU A 241 -9.08 -21.87 -10.89
C LEU A 241 -9.86 -20.60 -11.20
N GLY A 242 -9.20 -19.45 -11.37
CA GLY A 242 -9.84 -18.17 -11.68
C GLY A 242 -10.70 -17.62 -10.53
N VAL A 243 -10.43 -18.00 -9.28
CA VAL A 243 -11.23 -17.58 -8.14
C VAL A 243 -10.63 -16.33 -7.50
N GLU A 244 -11.42 -15.28 -7.42
CA GLU A 244 -11.08 -14.01 -6.81
C GLU A 244 -10.75 -14.17 -5.31
N TYR A 245 -9.86 -13.31 -4.80
CA TYR A 245 -9.53 -13.30 -3.39
C TYR A 245 -9.40 -11.88 -2.84
N ILE A 246 -9.66 -11.75 -1.56
CA ILE A 246 -9.51 -10.52 -0.80
C ILE A 246 -8.66 -10.81 0.44
N LEU A 247 -7.80 -9.86 0.81
CA LEU A 247 -6.93 -9.96 1.97
C LEU A 247 -7.15 -8.77 2.90
N PRO A 248 -7.02 -8.93 4.23
CA PRO A 248 -6.94 -7.79 5.14
C PRO A 248 -5.80 -6.85 4.77
N GLU A 249 -5.94 -5.55 5.01
CA GLU A 249 -4.90 -4.55 4.70
C GLU A 249 -3.60 -4.75 5.50
N ILE A 250 -3.70 -5.35 6.69
CA ILE A 250 -2.57 -5.50 7.63
C ILE A 250 -1.91 -6.85 7.44
N ASP A 251 -0.60 -6.82 7.18
CA ASP A 251 0.23 -8.01 7.03
C ASP A 251 0.20 -8.90 8.28
N GLY A 252 0.08 -10.23 8.07
CA GLY A 252 -0.04 -11.22 9.14
C GLY A 252 -1.42 -11.27 9.81
N TRP A 253 -2.43 -10.51 9.32
CA TRP A 253 -3.78 -10.55 9.86
C TRP A 253 -4.70 -11.45 9.04
N ASP A 254 -5.67 -12.05 9.75
CA ASP A 254 -6.88 -12.64 9.18
C ASP A 254 -8.10 -11.70 9.41
N TYR A 255 -9.25 -12.02 8.85
CA TYR A 255 -10.46 -11.21 9.07
C TYR A 255 -10.99 -11.28 10.50
N SER A 256 -10.67 -12.33 11.26
CA SER A 256 -10.96 -12.38 12.69
C SER A 256 -10.14 -11.36 13.49
N ASP A 257 -8.90 -11.07 13.05
CA ASP A 257 -8.09 -10.02 13.66
C ASP A 257 -8.63 -8.63 13.35
N VAL A 258 -9.10 -8.38 12.12
CA VAL A 258 -9.80 -7.14 11.76
C VAL A 258 -11.04 -6.95 12.63
N TRP A 259 -11.86 -7.98 12.77
CA TRP A 259 -13.08 -7.97 13.57
C TRP A 259 -12.82 -7.67 15.05
N VAL A 260 -11.84 -8.35 15.65
CA VAL A 260 -11.51 -8.20 17.08
C VAL A 260 -10.90 -6.84 17.38
N ASN A 261 -10.00 -6.34 16.53
CA ASN A 261 -9.19 -5.15 16.80
C ASN A 261 -9.79 -3.85 16.24
N GLN A 262 -10.52 -3.90 15.12
CA GLN A 262 -11.06 -2.73 14.43
C GLN A 262 -12.61 -2.69 14.45
N GLY A 263 -13.27 -3.81 14.79
CA GLY A 263 -14.71 -3.93 14.93
C GLY A 263 -15.47 -4.33 13.67
N PRO A 264 -16.79 -4.61 13.82
CA PRO A 264 -17.64 -5.17 12.76
C PRO A 264 -17.72 -4.32 11.48
N ALA A 265 -17.78 -2.99 11.63
CA ALA A 265 -17.88 -2.08 10.49
C ALA A 265 -16.60 -2.12 9.61
N ALA A 266 -15.43 -2.20 10.22
CA ALA A 266 -14.16 -2.31 9.51
C ALA A 266 -14.05 -3.66 8.79
N ALA A 267 -14.40 -4.77 9.45
CA ALA A 267 -14.42 -6.09 8.84
C ALA A 267 -15.38 -6.16 7.65
N LYS A 268 -16.60 -5.59 7.80
CA LYS A 268 -17.56 -5.52 6.69
C LYS A 268 -17.01 -4.74 5.50
N LYS A 269 -16.38 -3.58 5.76
CA LYS A 269 -15.75 -2.76 4.70
C LYS A 269 -14.63 -3.53 3.99
N ALA A 270 -13.76 -4.19 4.76
CA ALA A 270 -12.64 -4.95 4.22
C ALA A 270 -13.06 -6.20 3.42
N LEU A 271 -14.24 -6.76 3.73
CA LEU A 271 -14.85 -7.91 3.04
C LEU A 271 -15.73 -7.52 1.85
N THR A 272 -15.90 -6.24 1.58
CA THR A 272 -16.60 -5.81 0.36
C THR A 272 -15.72 -6.15 -0.84
N VAL A 273 -16.09 -7.21 -1.56
CA VAL A 273 -15.42 -7.59 -2.82
C VAL A 273 -15.63 -6.43 -3.78
N GLN A 274 -14.54 -5.77 -4.16
CA GLN A 274 -14.57 -4.95 -5.35
C GLN A 274 -14.58 -5.90 -6.55
N SER A 275 -15.75 -6.20 -7.06
CA SER A 275 -15.87 -6.88 -8.35
C SER A 275 -15.00 -6.14 -9.37
N VAL A 276 -14.44 -6.85 -10.35
CA VAL A 276 -13.82 -6.21 -11.52
C VAL A 276 -14.80 -5.21 -12.16
N MET A 277 -16.10 -5.49 -12.07
CA MET A 277 -17.17 -4.57 -12.52
C MET A 277 -17.30 -3.33 -11.62
N ASP A 278 -16.93 -3.39 -10.33
CA ASP A 278 -16.94 -2.21 -9.44
C ASP A 278 -15.77 -1.25 -9.72
N GLN A 279 -14.78 -1.71 -10.49
CA GLN A 279 -13.67 -0.88 -10.97
C GLN A 279 -14.04 -0.05 -12.20
N ILE A 280 -15.20 -0.30 -12.80
CA ILE A 280 -15.77 0.46 -13.91
C ILE A 280 -17.12 1.06 -13.48
N PHE A 281 -17.46 2.18 -14.06
CA PHE A 281 -18.80 2.74 -13.94
C PHE A 281 -19.39 2.98 -15.34
N MET A 282 -20.67 2.79 -15.46
CA MET A 282 -21.39 3.14 -16.69
C MET A 282 -21.81 4.62 -16.62
N PRO A 283 -21.92 5.33 -17.76
CA PRO A 283 -22.30 6.74 -17.76
C PRO A 283 -23.61 7.05 -17.01
N GLU A 284 -24.57 6.13 -17.04
CA GLU A 284 -25.85 6.21 -16.33
C GLU A 284 -25.70 6.16 -14.79
N ASP A 285 -24.65 5.53 -14.28
CA ASP A 285 -24.36 5.41 -12.84
C ASP A 285 -23.47 6.54 -12.33
N ALA A 286 -22.98 7.40 -13.23
CA ALA A 286 -22.09 8.50 -12.86
C ALA A 286 -22.84 9.55 -12.05
N ILE A 287 -22.40 9.74 -10.81
CA ILE A 287 -22.90 10.79 -9.92
C ILE A 287 -21.79 11.80 -9.64
N PRO A 288 -22.13 13.09 -9.39
CA PRO A 288 -21.13 14.09 -9.05
C PRO A 288 -20.34 13.67 -7.82
N GLN A 289 -19.02 13.62 -7.93
CA GLN A 289 -18.12 13.38 -6.81
C GLN A 289 -17.99 14.67 -6.00
N LEU A 290 -18.89 14.89 -5.04
CA LEU A 290 -18.90 16.06 -4.17
C LEU A 290 -18.02 15.89 -2.93
N SER A 291 -17.33 14.75 -2.81
CA SER A 291 -16.36 14.52 -1.75
C SER A 291 -15.09 15.35 -1.94
N ARG A 292 -14.37 15.57 -0.84
CA ARG A 292 -13.14 16.35 -0.85
C ARG A 292 -12.01 15.55 -1.50
N ASN A 293 -11.61 15.93 -2.73
CA ASN A 293 -10.51 15.29 -3.46
C ASN A 293 -9.17 16.04 -3.30
N TYR A 294 -8.90 16.64 -2.14
CA TYR A 294 -7.64 17.34 -1.91
C TYR A 294 -6.97 16.86 -0.62
N LEU A 295 -5.66 16.81 -0.62
CA LEU A 295 -4.83 16.69 0.56
C LEU A 295 -4.56 18.08 1.17
N VAL A 296 -4.19 19.05 0.31
CA VAL A 296 -4.07 20.47 0.63
C VAL A 296 -4.88 21.28 -0.38
N LYS A 297 -5.93 21.96 0.08
CA LYS A 297 -6.90 22.62 -0.80
C LYS A 297 -6.23 23.64 -1.72
N GLY A 298 -6.41 23.47 -3.03
CA GLY A 298 -5.84 24.34 -4.07
C GLY A 298 -4.35 24.08 -4.38
N TRP A 299 -3.72 23.08 -3.73
CA TRP A 299 -2.31 22.72 -3.93
C TRP A 299 -2.08 21.25 -4.22
N LEU A 300 -2.59 20.34 -3.41
CA LEU A 300 -2.35 18.91 -3.58
C LEU A 300 -3.66 18.12 -3.56
N GLY A 301 -3.86 17.27 -4.55
CA GLY A 301 -4.98 16.31 -4.57
C GLY A 301 -4.69 15.08 -3.70
N ASP A 302 -5.74 14.41 -3.22
CA ASP A 302 -5.59 13.17 -2.46
C ASP A 302 -5.21 12.01 -3.41
N GLY A 303 -4.24 11.19 -3.05
CA GLY A 303 -3.78 10.04 -3.83
C GLY A 303 -3.08 10.37 -5.17
N GLN A 304 -2.78 11.64 -5.44
CA GLN A 304 -2.14 12.12 -6.68
C GLN A 304 -0.61 12.13 -6.59
N MET A 305 0.05 12.48 -7.68
CA MET A 305 1.49 12.70 -7.74
C MET A 305 1.81 14.17 -8.01
N SER A 306 2.73 14.76 -7.22
CA SER A 306 3.22 16.12 -7.42
C SER A 306 4.74 16.18 -7.52
N VAL A 307 5.22 17.28 -8.11
CA VAL A 307 6.65 17.61 -8.18
C VAL A 307 6.86 19.04 -7.68
N ILE A 308 7.71 19.20 -6.66
CA ILE A 308 8.24 20.47 -6.20
C ILE A 308 9.60 20.70 -6.86
N TYR A 309 9.72 21.66 -7.75
CA TYR A 309 10.97 21.89 -8.46
C TYR A 309 11.45 23.34 -8.39
N GLY A 310 12.73 23.56 -8.66
CA GLY A 310 13.35 24.89 -8.66
C GLY A 310 14.87 24.82 -8.59
N PRO A 311 15.57 25.97 -8.69
CA PRO A 311 17.03 26.03 -8.61
C PRO A 311 17.59 25.43 -7.30
N SER A 312 18.89 25.10 -7.30
CA SER A 312 19.57 24.71 -6.06
C SER A 312 19.50 25.86 -5.05
N ASN A 313 19.41 25.53 -3.77
CA ASN A 313 19.37 26.49 -2.65
C ASN A 313 18.14 27.43 -2.61
N VAL A 314 17.13 27.21 -3.43
CA VAL A 314 15.88 28.00 -3.38
C VAL A 314 15.01 27.67 -2.16
N GLY A 315 15.32 26.61 -1.42
CA GLY A 315 14.59 26.24 -0.20
C GLY A 315 13.54 25.15 -0.40
N LYS A 316 13.63 24.34 -1.48
CA LYS A 316 12.68 23.24 -1.79
C LYS A 316 12.44 22.30 -0.61
N SER A 317 13.50 21.76 -0.02
CA SER A 317 13.38 20.83 1.12
C SER A 317 12.75 21.48 2.37
N PHE A 318 12.96 22.79 2.59
CA PHE A 318 12.29 23.50 3.69
C PHE A 318 10.81 23.68 3.41
N PHE A 319 10.46 24.03 2.17
CA PHE A 319 9.07 24.14 1.73
C PHE A 319 8.34 22.78 1.81
N ALA A 320 8.93 21.74 1.26
CA ALA A 320 8.38 20.38 1.30
C ALA A 320 8.19 19.88 2.73
N LEU A 321 9.16 20.13 3.61
CA LEU A 321 9.08 19.72 5.01
C LEU A 321 8.05 20.53 5.80
N ASP A 322 7.87 21.82 5.54
CA ASP A 322 6.82 22.65 6.14
C ASP A 322 5.43 22.14 5.73
N LEU A 323 5.26 21.80 4.46
CA LEU A 323 4.03 21.21 3.94
C LEU A 323 3.75 19.84 4.57
N ALA A 324 4.77 18.97 4.62
CA ALA A 324 4.71 17.65 5.26
C ALA A 324 4.32 17.74 6.74
N TRP A 325 4.84 18.73 7.44
CA TRP A 325 4.53 18.97 8.85
C TRP A 325 3.05 19.28 9.06
N HIS A 326 2.46 20.19 8.26
CA HIS A 326 1.06 20.56 8.37
C HIS A 326 0.12 19.41 8.00
N ILE A 327 0.48 18.60 7.00
CA ILE A 327 -0.27 17.37 6.68
C ILE A 327 -0.20 16.39 7.86
N ALA A 328 0.98 16.20 8.48
CA ALA A 328 1.15 15.30 9.61
C ALA A 328 0.41 15.74 10.88
N CYS A 329 0.16 17.05 11.04
CA CYS A 329 -0.64 17.60 12.14
C CYS A 329 -2.14 17.64 11.82
N GLY A 330 -2.53 17.71 10.55
CA GLY A 330 -3.89 18.00 10.13
C GLY A 330 -4.29 19.46 10.32
N GLU A 331 -3.30 20.35 10.44
CA GLU A 331 -3.51 21.77 10.65
C GLU A 331 -3.50 22.54 9.32
N THR A 332 -4.20 23.67 9.28
CA THR A 332 -4.24 24.51 8.07
C THR A 332 -2.84 24.97 7.67
N TRP A 333 -2.54 24.88 6.39
CA TRP A 333 -1.29 25.36 5.81
C TRP A 333 -1.50 26.71 5.13
N ASN A 334 -0.96 27.78 5.71
CA ASN A 334 -1.06 29.14 5.17
C ASN A 334 -2.50 29.53 4.76
N GLY A 335 -3.48 29.23 5.61
CA GLY A 335 -4.89 29.48 5.36
C GLY A 335 -5.61 28.45 4.47
N HIS A 336 -4.88 27.50 3.88
CA HIS A 336 -5.45 26.40 3.10
C HIS A 336 -5.87 25.24 4.01
N LYS A 337 -7.05 24.67 3.76
CA LYS A 337 -7.51 23.48 4.47
C LYS A 337 -6.66 22.28 4.12
N VAL A 338 -6.33 21.47 5.14
CA VAL A 338 -5.53 20.26 5.02
C VAL A 338 -6.34 19.06 5.49
N ILE A 339 -6.26 17.94 4.78
CA ILE A 339 -6.72 16.63 5.24
C ILE A 339 -5.52 15.94 5.88
N GLY A 340 -5.49 15.89 7.21
CA GLY A 340 -4.38 15.34 7.96
C GLY A 340 -4.28 13.82 7.90
N GLY A 341 -3.07 13.32 8.08
CA GLY A 341 -2.77 11.89 8.19
C GLY A 341 -1.29 11.64 8.41
N SER A 342 -0.87 10.37 8.48
CA SER A 342 0.54 10.06 8.63
C SER A 342 1.31 10.42 7.36
N VAL A 343 2.53 10.93 7.54
CA VAL A 343 3.43 11.32 6.45
C VAL A 343 4.72 10.51 6.57
N LEU A 344 5.17 9.91 5.46
CA LEU A 344 6.50 9.33 5.32
C LEU A 344 7.39 10.27 4.52
N TYR A 345 8.46 10.78 5.12
CA TYR A 345 9.41 11.67 4.45
C TYR A 345 10.74 10.97 4.21
N LEU A 346 11.10 10.73 2.96
CA LEU A 346 12.34 10.11 2.52
C LEU A 346 13.39 11.21 2.28
N ALA A 347 14.19 11.52 3.30
CA ALA A 347 15.23 12.54 3.26
C ALA A 347 16.54 11.96 2.72
N THR A 348 16.64 11.77 1.41
CA THR A 348 17.75 11.04 0.78
C THR A 348 19.05 11.83 0.71
N GLU A 349 19.00 13.16 0.90
CA GLU A 349 20.18 14.05 0.94
C GLU A 349 20.55 14.52 2.36
N GLY A 350 19.61 14.52 3.29
CA GLY A 350 19.71 15.32 4.51
C GLY A 350 20.54 14.72 5.65
N GLY A 351 20.73 13.40 5.70
CA GLY A 351 21.46 12.75 6.78
C GLY A 351 21.07 13.26 8.19
N MET A 352 22.06 13.42 9.08
CA MET A 352 21.85 13.94 10.44
C MET A 352 21.36 15.40 10.47
N ALA A 353 21.71 16.22 9.48
CA ALA A 353 21.24 17.61 9.40
C ALA A 353 19.72 17.74 9.28
N PHE A 354 19.02 16.68 8.81
CA PHE A 354 17.58 16.69 8.72
C PHE A 354 16.90 16.71 10.10
N HIS A 355 17.51 16.10 11.12
CA HIS A 355 17.02 16.18 12.50
C HIS A 355 16.89 17.63 12.98
N ASN A 356 17.87 18.47 12.66
CA ASN A 356 17.89 19.88 13.02
C ASN A 356 16.71 20.65 12.40
N ARG A 357 16.33 20.31 11.17
CA ARG A 357 15.15 20.92 10.50
C ARG A 357 13.86 20.54 11.22
N VAL A 358 13.71 19.29 11.64
CA VAL A 358 12.54 18.84 12.42
C VAL A 358 12.52 19.51 13.80
N VAL A 359 13.66 19.66 14.47
CA VAL A 359 13.76 20.39 15.75
C VAL A 359 13.34 21.84 15.60
N ALA A 360 13.74 22.50 14.51
CA ALA A 360 13.34 23.89 14.24
C ALA A 360 11.82 24.03 14.04
N LEU A 361 11.17 23.08 13.37
CA LEU A 361 9.71 23.07 13.25
C LEU A 361 9.03 22.84 14.59
N LYS A 362 9.54 21.96 15.43
CA LYS A 362 9.03 21.79 16.81
C LYS A 362 9.16 23.07 17.65
N LYS A 363 10.25 23.84 17.46
CA LYS A 363 10.41 25.15 18.10
C LYS A 363 9.45 26.20 17.53
N LYS A 364 9.19 26.16 16.23
CA LYS A 364 8.27 27.07 15.54
C LYS A 364 6.80 26.82 15.91
N TYR A 365 6.41 25.56 16.08
CA TYR A 365 5.03 25.13 16.33
C TYR A 365 4.94 24.30 17.65
N PRO A 366 5.18 24.93 18.82
CA PRO A 366 5.19 24.21 20.10
C PRO A 366 3.81 23.66 20.50
N GLU A 367 2.73 24.22 19.95
CA GLU A 367 1.34 23.78 20.12
C GLU A 367 1.05 22.49 19.38
N HIS A 368 1.75 22.16 18.30
CA HIS A 368 1.50 20.97 17.51
C HIS A 368 1.99 19.72 18.26
N LYS A 369 1.06 18.97 18.81
CA LYS A 369 1.28 17.72 19.54
C LYS A 369 0.96 16.52 18.65
N ASN A 370 1.65 15.39 18.87
CA ASN A 370 1.37 14.13 18.16
C ASN A 370 1.53 14.22 16.62
N VAL A 371 2.56 14.92 16.16
CA VAL A 371 2.88 15.05 14.73
C VAL A 371 3.19 13.69 14.13
N LYS A 372 2.37 13.23 13.20
CA LYS A 372 2.46 11.91 12.56
C LYS A 372 3.44 11.92 11.38
N LEU A 373 4.63 12.49 11.58
CA LEU A 373 5.69 12.60 10.59
C LEU A 373 6.78 11.55 10.86
N ALA A 374 6.87 10.54 10.01
CA ALA A 374 7.95 9.57 9.98
C ALA A 374 9.02 10.03 8.98
N VAL A 375 10.27 10.18 9.42
CA VAL A 375 11.39 10.58 8.56
C VAL A 375 12.38 9.44 8.44
N ARG A 376 12.73 9.07 7.20
CA ARG A 376 13.81 8.15 6.88
C ARG A 376 15.00 8.92 6.30
N PRO A 377 16.04 9.24 7.11
CA PRO A 377 17.20 9.99 6.65
C PRO A 377 18.27 9.06 6.06
N ALA A 378 17.90 8.32 5.01
CA ALA A 378 18.77 7.37 4.34
C ALA A 378 18.47 7.32 2.84
N PRO A 379 19.47 7.03 2.00
CA PRO A 379 19.24 6.81 0.57
C PRO A 379 18.19 5.73 0.32
N VAL A 380 17.49 5.85 -0.78
CA VAL A 380 16.52 4.87 -1.28
C VAL A 380 16.66 4.77 -2.80
N ASN A 381 16.59 3.57 -3.33
CA ASN A 381 16.61 3.34 -4.77
C ASN A 381 15.18 3.05 -5.26
N LEU A 382 14.58 4.00 -5.95
CA LEU A 382 13.28 3.87 -6.60
C LEU A 382 13.38 3.54 -8.09
N LEU A 383 14.59 3.28 -8.62
CA LEU A 383 14.79 2.91 -10.02
C LEU A 383 14.77 1.40 -10.22
N ASP A 384 15.67 0.67 -9.57
CA ASP A 384 15.85 -0.78 -9.73
C ASP A 384 15.85 -1.54 -8.39
N GLY A 385 15.42 -0.88 -7.32
CA GLY A 385 15.54 -1.39 -5.96
C GLY A 385 14.34 -2.22 -5.51
N GLU A 386 14.18 -3.46 -5.96
CA GLU A 386 13.14 -4.37 -5.42
C GLU A 386 13.21 -4.49 -3.89
N VAL A 387 14.43 -4.57 -3.35
CA VAL A 387 14.65 -4.62 -1.89
C VAL A 387 14.21 -3.32 -1.22
N ASP A 388 14.53 -2.16 -1.81
CA ASP A 388 14.14 -0.86 -1.25
C ASP A 388 12.62 -0.66 -1.34
N MET A 389 11.97 -1.11 -2.42
CA MET A 389 10.52 -1.09 -2.55
C MET A 389 9.85 -1.93 -1.46
N ALA A 390 10.31 -3.16 -1.22
CA ALA A 390 9.79 -4.00 -0.15
C ALA A 390 9.98 -3.36 1.25
N VAL A 391 11.13 -2.69 1.47
CA VAL A 391 11.38 -1.94 2.72
C VAL A 391 10.42 -0.76 2.84
N LEU A 392 10.16 -0.01 1.77
CA LEU A 392 9.22 1.12 1.79
C LEU A 392 7.79 0.68 2.03
N GLU A 393 7.34 -0.39 1.40
CA GLU A 393 6.04 -1.01 1.65
C GLU A 393 5.90 -1.40 3.13
N LYS A 394 6.91 -2.07 3.68
CA LYS A 394 6.93 -2.43 5.10
C LYS A 394 6.90 -1.19 6.00
N LEU A 395 7.68 -0.15 5.70
CA LEU A 395 7.66 1.11 6.46
C LEU A 395 6.28 1.77 6.40
N CYS A 396 5.65 1.85 5.24
CA CYS A 396 4.30 2.40 5.10
C CYS A 396 3.29 1.62 5.94
N ARG A 397 3.35 0.28 5.94
CA ARG A 397 2.50 -0.58 6.77
C ARG A 397 2.73 -0.34 8.27
N GLU A 398 3.99 -0.31 8.72
CA GLU A 398 4.32 -0.07 10.14
C GLU A 398 3.92 1.33 10.61
N VAL A 399 4.13 2.35 9.78
CA VAL A 399 3.68 3.73 10.07
C VAL A 399 2.16 3.78 10.14
N SER A 400 1.46 3.15 9.18
CA SER A 400 0.00 3.09 9.16
C SER A 400 -0.57 2.36 10.37
N LYS A 401 0.05 1.27 10.79
CA LYS A 401 -0.35 0.49 11.96
C LYS A 401 -0.21 1.30 13.26
N LYS A 402 0.85 2.11 13.39
CA LYS A 402 1.17 2.84 14.60
C LYS A 402 0.48 4.21 14.70
N HIS A 403 0.34 4.90 13.57
CA HIS A 403 -0.06 6.32 13.53
C HIS A 403 -1.29 6.59 12.67
N GLY A 404 -1.86 5.57 12.03
CA GLY A 404 -2.95 5.69 11.05
C GLY A 404 -2.44 5.81 9.62
N GLN A 405 -3.34 5.68 8.65
CA GLN A 405 -3.02 5.61 7.21
C GLN A 405 -1.99 6.67 6.77
N VAL A 406 -0.98 6.23 6.03
CA VAL A 406 -0.05 7.14 5.35
C VAL A 406 -0.80 7.88 4.25
N LYS A 407 -0.92 9.20 4.38
CA LYS A 407 -1.64 10.09 3.45
C LYS A 407 -0.71 10.76 2.46
N CYS A 408 0.57 10.90 2.80
CA CYS A 408 1.54 11.51 1.91
C CYS A 408 2.92 10.89 2.06
N ILE A 409 3.62 10.72 0.94
CA ILE A 409 5.01 10.27 0.85
C ILE A 409 5.81 11.37 0.16
N PHE A 410 6.84 11.90 0.81
CA PHE A 410 7.78 12.85 0.22
C PHE A 410 9.08 12.15 -0.17
N VAL A 411 9.55 12.39 -1.40
CA VAL A 411 10.84 11.90 -1.92
C VAL A 411 11.76 13.10 -2.15
N ASP A 412 12.72 13.32 -1.27
CA ASP A 412 13.63 14.48 -1.31
C ASP A 412 15.09 13.99 -1.35
N THR A 413 15.68 13.83 -2.56
CA THR A 413 15.26 14.28 -3.90
C THR A 413 15.16 13.13 -4.91
N LEU A 414 14.56 13.42 -6.09
CA LEU A 414 14.49 12.50 -7.24
C LEU A 414 15.88 11.98 -7.62
N SER A 415 16.84 12.86 -7.88
CA SER A 415 18.19 12.49 -8.33
C SER A 415 18.87 11.47 -7.41
N ARG A 416 18.69 11.60 -6.09
CA ARG A 416 19.25 10.66 -5.11
C ARG A 416 18.50 9.33 -5.08
N SER A 417 17.20 9.39 -5.37
CA SER A 417 16.35 8.19 -5.37
C SER A 417 16.47 7.37 -6.66
N MET A 418 17.15 7.88 -7.68
CA MET A 418 17.47 7.13 -8.91
C MET A 418 18.78 6.33 -8.82
N ALA A 419 19.49 6.35 -7.70
CA ALA A 419 20.70 5.53 -7.45
C ALA A 419 21.73 5.51 -8.59
N GLY A 420 21.95 6.67 -9.23
CA GLY A 420 22.89 6.82 -10.36
C GLY A 420 22.26 6.65 -11.74
N GLY A 421 20.96 6.39 -11.84
CA GLY A 421 20.23 6.42 -13.10
C GLY A 421 20.24 7.81 -13.76
N ASN A 422 19.92 7.85 -15.03
CA ASN A 422 19.92 9.07 -15.83
C ASN A 422 18.51 9.69 -15.89
N GLU A 423 18.29 10.79 -15.19
CA GLU A 423 17.00 11.52 -15.16
C GLU A 423 16.52 12.04 -16.55
N ASN A 424 17.41 12.05 -17.57
CA ASN A 424 17.06 12.40 -18.94
C ASN A 424 16.75 11.15 -19.81
N SER A 425 16.98 9.95 -19.30
CA SER A 425 16.62 8.70 -19.98
C SER A 425 15.12 8.44 -19.87
N PRO A 426 14.40 8.24 -20.99
CA PRO A 426 12.99 7.85 -20.93
C PRO A 426 12.77 6.52 -20.20
N GLU A 427 13.71 5.58 -20.32
CA GLU A 427 13.63 4.26 -19.71
C GLU A 427 13.73 4.35 -18.19
N ASP A 428 14.76 5.05 -17.68
CA ASP A 428 14.98 5.20 -16.24
C ASP A 428 13.84 6.00 -15.61
N MET A 429 13.40 7.08 -16.26
CA MET A 429 12.30 7.88 -15.75
C MET A 429 10.98 7.10 -15.72
N THR A 430 10.73 6.25 -16.74
CA THR A 430 9.53 5.41 -16.76
C THR A 430 9.54 4.37 -15.64
N LYS A 431 10.69 3.75 -15.35
CA LYS A 431 10.85 2.82 -14.22
C LYS A 431 10.62 3.52 -12.88
N PHE A 432 11.24 4.69 -12.68
CA PHE A 432 11.06 5.50 -11.48
C PHE A 432 9.59 5.83 -11.24
N ILE A 433 8.90 6.33 -12.28
CA ILE A 433 7.46 6.66 -12.23
C ILE A 433 6.64 5.41 -11.89
N GLY A 434 6.91 4.28 -12.56
CA GLY A 434 6.20 3.02 -12.30
C GLY A 434 6.34 2.54 -10.85
N ASN A 435 7.49 2.73 -10.22
CA ASN A 435 7.68 2.40 -8.80
C ASN A 435 6.99 3.41 -7.86
N CYS A 436 6.94 4.69 -8.25
CA CYS A 436 6.12 5.69 -7.54
C CYS A 436 4.63 5.34 -7.61
N ASP A 437 4.13 4.92 -8.77
CA ASP A 437 2.74 4.50 -8.96
C ASP A 437 2.39 3.26 -8.13
N LYS A 438 3.30 2.27 -8.06
CA LYS A 438 3.13 1.10 -7.16
C LYS A 438 2.98 1.52 -5.70
N LEU A 439 3.82 2.46 -5.21
CA LEU A 439 3.70 2.97 -3.84
C LEU A 439 2.36 3.66 -3.61
N ARG A 440 1.88 4.43 -4.58
CA ARG A 440 0.56 5.09 -4.53
C ARG A 440 -0.58 4.08 -4.53
N GLU A 441 -0.50 3.05 -5.37
CA GLU A 441 -1.50 1.98 -5.44
C GLU A 441 -1.62 1.24 -4.10
N ILE A 442 -0.49 0.83 -3.51
CA ILE A 442 -0.46 0.10 -2.24
C ILE A 442 -0.95 0.94 -1.07
N THR A 443 -0.62 2.25 -1.05
CA THR A 443 -0.88 3.12 0.11
C THR A 443 -2.08 4.02 -0.05
N SER A 444 -2.55 4.25 -1.27
CA SER A 444 -3.48 5.34 -1.65
C SER A 444 -2.99 6.72 -1.19
N ALA A 445 -1.69 6.88 -0.93
CA ALA A 445 -1.10 8.12 -0.48
C ALA A 445 -0.80 9.06 -1.65
N HIS A 446 -0.86 10.36 -1.39
CA HIS A 446 -0.25 11.35 -2.28
C HIS A 446 1.27 11.18 -2.28
N LEU A 447 1.92 11.24 -3.45
CA LEU A 447 3.38 11.15 -3.57
C LEU A 447 3.93 12.46 -4.11
N ASP A 448 4.79 13.11 -3.33
CA ASP A 448 5.47 14.35 -3.70
C ASP A 448 6.96 14.12 -3.96
N VAL A 449 7.47 14.61 -5.08
CA VAL A 449 8.86 14.46 -5.49
C VAL A 449 9.54 15.82 -5.54
N VAL A 450 10.59 16.00 -4.75
CA VAL A 450 11.43 17.21 -4.81
C VAL A 450 12.49 17.02 -5.89
N HIS A 451 12.57 18.00 -6.80
CA HIS A 451 13.48 17.92 -7.94
C HIS A 451 14.16 19.26 -8.28
N HIS A 452 15.18 19.25 -9.11
CA HIS A 452 15.85 20.45 -9.59
C HIS A 452 15.21 20.95 -10.88
N SER A 453 15.23 22.28 -11.10
CA SER A 453 14.89 22.85 -12.39
C SER A 453 15.98 22.57 -13.43
N GLY A 454 15.61 22.52 -14.71
CA GLY A 454 16.53 22.50 -15.83
C GLY A 454 17.30 23.82 -15.97
N LYS A 455 18.30 23.85 -16.88
CA LYS A 455 19.00 25.09 -17.23
C LYS A 455 18.08 26.10 -17.89
N ASP A 456 17.10 25.62 -18.65
CA ASP A 456 16.03 26.44 -19.23
C ASP A 456 14.82 26.42 -18.26
N LYS A 457 14.59 27.57 -17.62
CA LYS A 457 13.46 27.76 -16.68
C LYS A 457 12.10 27.53 -17.34
N ALA A 458 11.97 27.85 -18.64
CA ALA A 458 10.73 27.70 -19.39
C ALA A 458 10.36 26.23 -19.62
N ALA A 459 11.33 25.31 -19.54
CA ALA A 459 11.12 23.88 -19.71
C ALA A 459 10.54 23.17 -18.46
N GLY A 460 10.48 23.85 -17.30
CA GLY A 460 9.95 23.29 -16.05
C GLY A 460 10.96 22.46 -15.27
N ALA A 461 10.49 21.37 -14.64
CA ALA A 461 11.34 20.42 -13.91
C ALA A 461 12.38 19.80 -14.86
N ARG A 462 13.60 19.59 -14.35
CA ARG A 462 14.68 18.94 -15.12
C ARG A 462 14.32 17.48 -15.40
N GLY A 463 14.86 16.91 -16.50
CA GLY A 463 14.71 15.52 -16.86
C GLY A 463 13.78 15.26 -18.03
N HIS A 464 13.44 13.99 -18.25
CA HIS A 464 12.60 13.59 -19.36
C HIS A 464 11.14 14.05 -19.16
N SER A 465 10.48 14.42 -20.26
CA SER A 465 9.09 14.92 -20.27
C SER A 465 8.05 13.94 -19.68
N SER A 466 8.40 12.66 -19.54
CA SER A 466 7.56 11.65 -18.88
C SER A 466 7.20 12.02 -17.45
N LEU A 467 8.13 12.61 -16.67
CA LEU A 467 7.84 13.04 -15.30
C LEU A 467 6.72 14.08 -15.29
N ARG A 468 6.81 15.10 -16.15
CA ARG A 468 5.77 16.12 -16.30
C ARG A 468 4.44 15.53 -16.76
N ALA A 469 4.46 14.53 -17.65
CA ALA A 469 3.25 13.86 -18.11
C ALA A 469 2.57 13.06 -16.99
N ALA A 470 3.35 12.40 -16.14
CA ALA A 470 2.85 11.57 -15.05
C ALA A 470 2.34 12.36 -13.84
N THR A 471 2.90 13.57 -13.57
CA THR A 471 2.49 14.39 -12.42
C THR A 471 1.14 15.06 -12.63
N ASP A 472 0.34 15.14 -11.57
CA ASP A 472 -0.94 15.85 -11.55
C ASP A 472 -0.74 17.32 -11.18
N THR A 473 0.19 17.60 -10.27
CA THR A 473 0.53 18.96 -9.82
C THR A 473 2.03 19.24 -9.97
N GLU A 474 2.39 20.40 -10.49
CA GLU A 474 3.76 20.92 -10.47
C GLU A 474 3.81 22.21 -9.68
N ILE A 475 4.75 22.29 -8.74
CA ILE A 475 5.00 23.48 -7.90
C ILE A 475 6.41 23.98 -8.20
N GLU A 476 6.49 25.13 -8.86
CA GLU A 476 7.75 25.81 -9.10
C GLU A 476 8.14 26.68 -7.91
N LEU A 477 9.37 26.55 -7.45
CA LEU A 477 9.98 27.48 -6.50
C LEU A 477 10.99 28.39 -7.21
N ASP A 478 10.83 29.69 -7.02
CA ASP A 478 11.78 30.68 -7.47
C ASP A 478 12.21 31.62 -6.32
N HIS A 479 13.33 32.31 -6.49
CA HIS A 479 13.91 33.20 -5.50
C HIS A 479 14.24 34.54 -6.13
N ASP A 480 13.67 35.63 -5.62
CA ASP A 480 14.08 36.98 -5.94
C ASP A 480 15.22 37.39 -4.99
N GLU A 481 16.45 37.33 -5.48
CA GLU A 481 17.65 37.68 -4.71
C GLU A 481 17.62 39.12 -4.18
N ASN A 482 16.91 40.03 -4.83
CA ASN A 482 16.88 41.46 -4.43
C ASN A 482 15.93 41.71 -3.25
N THR A 483 14.88 40.91 -3.11
CA THR A 483 13.93 41.01 -1.99
C THR A 483 14.16 39.96 -0.93
N GLY A 484 14.90 38.90 -1.28
CA GLY A 484 15.05 37.70 -0.44
C GLY A 484 13.77 36.84 -0.37
N LEU A 485 12.71 37.23 -1.10
CA LEU A 485 11.46 36.49 -1.15
C LEU A 485 11.58 35.26 -2.07
N ARG A 486 10.95 34.19 -1.64
CA ARG A 486 10.74 33.00 -2.43
C ARG A 486 9.28 32.87 -2.80
N VAL A 487 9.02 32.39 -4.00
CA VAL A 487 7.67 32.22 -4.52
C VAL A 487 7.49 30.75 -4.92
N ALA A 488 6.52 30.11 -4.34
CA ALA A 488 6.00 28.83 -4.83
C ALA A 488 4.80 29.11 -5.73
N ARG A 489 4.75 28.48 -6.92
CA ARG A 489 3.65 28.62 -7.89
C ARG A 489 3.19 27.25 -8.34
N ALA A 490 1.89 27.00 -8.32
CA ALA A 490 1.30 25.84 -8.97
C ALA A 490 1.25 26.10 -10.49
N THR A 491 2.24 25.58 -11.22
CA THR A 491 2.39 25.80 -12.68
C THR A 491 1.61 24.78 -13.50
N LYS A 492 1.27 23.65 -12.91
CA LYS A 492 0.40 22.62 -13.48
C LYS A 492 -0.54 22.09 -12.40
N GLN A 493 -1.81 21.92 -12.73
CA GLN A 493 -2.80 21.20 -11.93
C GLN A 493 -3.78 20.53 -12.87
N ARG A 494 -4.01 19.23 -12.70
CA ARG A 494 -4.89 18.46 -13.58
C ARG A 494 -6.37 18.66 -13.23
N ASP A 495 -6.69 18.67 -11.94
CA ASP A 495 -8.07 18.68 -11.43
C ASP A 495 -8.40 19.94 -10.60
N MET A 496 -7.52 20.93 -10.56
CA MET A 496 -7.69 22.17 -9.82
C MET A 496 -7.27 23.36 -10.68
N GLU A 497 -7.63 24.58 -10.26
CA GLU A 497 -7.19 25.80 -10.94
C GLU A 497 -5.68 26.01 -10.78
N THR A 498 -5.01 26.35 -11.87
CA THR A 498 -3.59 26.71 -11.85
C THR A 498 -3.37 28.14 -11.34
N GLY A 499 -2.13 28.45 -10.97
CA GLY A 499 -1.72 29.81 -10.63
C GLY A 499 -1.78 30.17 -9.14
N ALA A 500 -2.12 29.20 -8.27
CA ALA A 500 -1.94 29.38 -6.82
C ALA A 500 -0.49 29.78 -6.54
N THR A 501 -0.31 30.81 -5.71
CA THR A 501 1.02 31.33 -5.33
C THR A 501 1.14 31.46 -3.84
N PHE A 502 2.33 31.14 -3.33
CA PHE A 502 2.69 31.31 -1.92
C PHE A 502 4.06 31.97 -1.84
N GLN A 503 4.13 33.15 -1.20
CA GLN A 503 5.37 33.87 -1.02
C GLN A 503 5.88 33.73 0.41
N PHE A 504 7.18 33.42 0.56
CA PHE A 504 7.77 33.13 1.85
C PHE A 504 9.25 33.53 1.93
N LYS A 505 9.75 33.58 3.16
CA LYS A 505 11.17 33.70 3.51
C LYS A 505 11.65 32.46 4.24
N LEU A 506 12.95 32.24 4.23
CA LEU A 506 13.59 31.30 5.16
C LEU A 506 14.00 32.07 6.41
N ASN A 507 13.36 31.74 7.51
CA ASN A 507 13.68 32.29 8.83
C ASN A 507 14.74 31.41 9.50
N VAL A 508 15.85 32.02 9.89
CA VAL A 508 16.95 31.30 10.60
C VAL A 508 16.51 31.01 12.04
N VAL A 509 16.68 29.78 12.45
CA VAL A 509 16.40 29.30 13.81
C VAL A 509 17.69 28.82 14.45
N ASP A 510 18.04 29.43 15.56
CA ASP A 510 19.15 29.00 16.41
C ASP A 510 18.75 27.77 17.23
N LEU A 511 19.56 26.72 17.16
CA LEU A 511 19.33 25.46 17.88
C LEU A 511 20.15 25.34 19.16
N GLY A 512 21.19 26.15 19.31
CA GLY A 512 22.15 26.14 20.42
C GLY A 512 23.59 26.12 19.93
N LEU A 513 24.52 25.86 20.82
CA LEU A 513 25.95 25.75 20.51
C LEU A 513 26.35 24.28 20.36
N ASP A 514 27.27 24.00 19.45
CA ASP A 514 27.94 22.71 19.32
C ASP A 514 29.05 22.50 20.36
N GLU A 515 29.80 21.40 20.24
CA GLU A 515 30.91 21.06 21.15
C GLU A 515 32.09 22.04 21.07
N ASP A 516 32.22 22.74 19.94
CA ASP A 516 33.28 23.74 19.71
C ASP A 516 32.84 25.15 20.15
N GLY A 517 31.56 25.32 20.56
CA GLY A 517 30.97 26.60 20.96
C GLY A 517 30.41 27.43 19.80
N ASP A 518 30.31 26.86 18.61
CA ASP A 518 29.76 27.51 17.45
C ASP A 518 28.23 27.38 17.40
N SER A 519 27.55 28.44 16.90
CA SER A 519 26.07 28.42 16.80
C SER A 519 25.59 27.47 15.72
N VAL A 520 24.76 26.48 16.11
CA VAL A 520 24.09 25.57 15.21
C VAL A 520 22.77 26.18 14.77
N THR A 521 22.63 26.47 13.49
CA THR A 521 21.42 27.08 12.94
C THR A 521 20.81 26.24 11.82
N THR A 522 19.52 26.41 11.60
CA THR A 522 18.79 25.91 10.42
C THR A 522 17.70 26.89 10.04
N CYS A 523 16.86 26.54 9.06
CA CYS A 523 15.79 27.44 8.62
C CYS A 523 14.40 26.81 8.73
N THR A 524 13.38 27.66 8.88
CA THR A 524 11.96 27.33 8.71
C THR A 524 11.33 28.27 7.69
N VAL A 525 10.23 27.85 7.07
CA VAL A 525 9.43 28.67 6.15
C VAL A 525 8.67 29.72 6.97
N LEU A 526 8.70 30.97 6.57
CA LEU A 526 7.90 32.06 7.14
C LEU A 526 7.12 32.75 6.02
N GLN A 527 5.81 32.77 6.10
CA GLN A 527 4.96 33.46 5.14
C GLN A 527 5.35 34.93 5.05
N ALA A 528 5.45 35.46 3.83
CA ALA A 528 5.71 36.88 3.61
C ALA A 528 4.46 37.69 4.00
N THR A 529 4.68 38.85 4.60
CA THR A 529 3.60 39.80 4.92
C THR A 529 3.11 40.51 3.65
N GLU A 530 1.89 41.03 3.69
CA GLU A 530 1.33 41.81 2.55
C GLU A 530 2.25 42.98 2.16
N SER A 531 2.78 43.70 3.15
CA SER A 531 3.70 44.83 2.91
C SER A 531 5.01 44.38 2.21
N GLU A 532 5.55 43.21 2.53
CA GLU A 532 6.74 42.65 1.87
C GLU A 532 6.43 42.24 0.42
N ILE A 533 5.24 41.69 0.20
CA ILE A 533 4.75 41.31 -1.13
C ILE A 533 4.54 42.57 -2.00
N GLU A 534 3.91 43.57 -1.44
CA GLU A 534 3.72 44.85 -2.14
C GLU A 534 5.05 45.52 -2.49
N GLU A 535 6.00 45.52 -1.54
CA GLU A 535 7.34 46.07 -1.78
C GLU A 535 8.08 45.31 -2.89
N ALA A 536 7.96 43.95 -2.88
CA ALA A 536 8.56 43.11 -3.91
C ALA A 536 7.96 43.35 -5.31
N ASN A 537 6.68 43.63 -5.38
CA ASN A 537 5.95 43.85 -6.63
C ASN A 537 6.10 45.28 -7.18
N LYS A 538 6.69 46.21 -6.42
CA LYS A 538 6.95 47.56 -6.93
C LYS A 538 7.83 47.52 -8.17
N PRO A 539 7.46 48.20 -9.24
CA PRO A 539 8.27 48.26 -10.46
C PRO A 539 9.69 48.72 -10.16
N ARG A 540 10.67 47.87 -10.38
CA ARG A 540 12.08 48.21 -10.18
C ARG A 540 12.69 48.75 -11.44
N ILE A 541 13.19 49.94 -11.36
CA ILE A 541 13.88 50.60 -12.45
C ILE A 541 15.34 50.14 -12.44
N LYS A 542 15.73 49.29 -13.41
CA LYS A 542 17.07 48.67 -13.46
C LYS A 542 18.02 49.31 -14.48
N GLY A 543 17.53 49.96 -15.51
CA GLY A 543 18.34 50.54 -16.58
C GLY A 543 18.89 51.94 -16.21
N LYS A 544 20.15 52.23 -16.56
CA LYS A 544 20.75 53.58 -16.35
C LYS A 544 19.85 54.69 -16.80
N ASN A 545 19.26 54.56 -17.99
CA ASN A 545 18.34 55.54 -18.56
C ASN A 545 17.02 55.65 -17.78
N GLN A 546 16.49 54.51 -17.31
CA GLN A 546 15.27 54.50 -16.50
C GLN A 546 15.48 55.17 -15.14
N VAL A 547 16.64 54.95 -14.49
CA VAL A 547 17.02 55.62 -13.24
C VAL A 547 17.13 57.13 -13.48
N LEU A 548 17.73 57.55 -14.61
CA LEU A 548 17.86 58.95 -14.97
C LEU A 548 16.50 59.58 -15.25
N ILE A 549 15.63 58.90 -16.02
CA ILE A 549 14.25 59.34 -16.28
C ILE A 549 13.50 59.55 -14.95
N ARG A 550 13.60 58.61 -14.03
CA ARG A 550 12.96 58.76 -12.71
C ARG A 550 13.51 59.96 -11.93
N LYS A 551 14.82 60.18 -11.96
CA LYS A 551 15.42 61.34 -11.29
C LYS A 551 14.89 62.62 -11.89
N VAL A 552 14.88 62.75 -13.23
CA VAL A 552 14.35 63.88 -13.94
C VAL A 552 12.87 64.09 -13.63
N PHE A 553 12.07 63.07 -13.68
CA PHE A 553 10.64 63.15 -13.36
C PHE A 553 10.41 63.58 -11.90
N THR A 554 11.18 63.07 -10.94
CA THR A 554 11.06 63.48 -9.53
C THR A 554 11.46 64.94 -9.32
N GLN A 555 12.51 65.40 -10.00
CA GLN A 555 12.96 66.74 -9.95
C GLN A 555 11.90 67.71 -10.54
N LEU A 556 11.42 67.42 -11.74
CA LEU A 556 10.38 68.23 -12.41
C LEU A 556 9.10 68.34 -11.60
N ARG A 557 8.69 67.23 -10.99
CA ARG A 557 7.55 67.25 -10.06
C ARG A 557 7.80 68.14 -8.85
N GLY A 558 9.01 68.10 -8.27
CA GLY A 558 9.40 68.96 -7.15
C GLY A 558 9.42 70.41 -7.53
N GLU A 559 9.73 70.78 -8.80
CA GLU A 559 9.71 72.10 -9.39
C GLU A 559 8.30 72.57 -9.82
N GLY A 560 7.26 71.71 -9.59
CA GLY A 560 5.88 72.02 -9.94
C GLY A 560 5.54 71.83 -11.43
N VAL A 561 6.43 71.19 -12.20
CA VAL A 561 6.21 70.90 -13.62
C VAL A 561 5.31 69.70 -13.78
N GLY A 562 4.27 69.80 -14.56
CA GLY A 562 3.25 68.79 -14.78
C GLY A 562 2.00 68.98 -13.93
N GLN A 563 1.11 68.04 -13.94
CA GLN A 563 -0.17 68.12 -13.23
C GLN A 563 -0.64 66.70 -12.71
N PRO A 564 -1.55 66.68 -11.75
CA PRO A 564 -2.25 65.45 -11.43
C PRO A 564 -2.98 64.89 -12.64
N ASN A 565 -2.99 63.57 -12.84
CA ASN A 565 -3.66 62.96 -13.99
C ASN A 565 -5.11 63.42 -14.10
N PRO A 566 -5.58 63.86 -15.32
CA PRO A 566 -6.91 64.42 -15.50
C PRO A 566 -8.03 63.36 -15.44
N GLY A 567 -7.70 62.08 -15.54
CA GLY A 567 -8.66 60.95 -15.68
C GLY A 567 -9.18 60.85 -17.11
N GLY A 568 -10.00 59.84 -17.38
CA GLY A 568 -10.61 59.61 -18.70
C GLY A 568 -10.21 58.24 -19.27
N VAL A 569 -10.63 57.93 -20.50
CA VAL A 569 -10.35 56.65 -21.16
C VAL A 569 -8.85 56.47 -21.33
N GLY A 570 -8.32 55.37 -20.80
CA GLY A 570 -6.89 55.02 -20.83
C GLY A 570 -6.05 55.60 -19.70
N TRP A 571 -6.64 56.36 -18.79
CA TRP A 571 -5.98 56.88 -17.59
C TRP A 571 -6.43 56.15 -16.32
N PRO A 572 -5.53 55.99 -15.33
CA PRO A 572 -5.92 55.58 -13.98
C PRO A 572 -6.89 56.58 -13.33
N GLU A 573 -7.39 56.26 -12.11
CA GLU A 573 -8.29 57.18 -11.39
C GLU A 573 -7.75 58.61 -11.31
N PRO A 574 -8.62 59.65 -11.49
CA PRO A 574 -8.21 61.05 -11.49
C PRO A 574 -7.43 61.43 -10.22
N ARG A 575 -6.38 62.22 -10.39
CA ARG A 575 -5.50 62.75 -9.31
C ARG A 575 -4.67 61.70 -8.54
N THR A 576 -4.73 60.42 -8.90
CA THR A 576 -3.94 59.38 -8.23
C THR A 576 -2.45 59.42 -8.59
N TYR A 577 -2.15 59.89 -9.83
CA TYR A 577 -0.79 59.94 -10.35
C TYR A 577 -0.45 61.36 -10.87
N TRP A 578 0.85 61.68 -10.89
CA TRP A 578 1.39 62.87 -11.47
C TRP A 578 1.81 62.64 -12.93
N VAL A 579 1.45 63.51 -13.86
CA VAL A 579 1.78 63.36 -15.27
C VAL A 579 2.60 64.53 -15.76
N ILE A 580 3.61 64.27 -16.58
CA ILE A 580 4.46 65.24 -17.27
C ILE A 580 4.41 64.87 -18.75
N SER A 581 4.35 65.81 -19.65
CA SER A 581 4.34 65.51 -21.08
C SER A 581 5.65 64.81 -21.49
N GLU A 582 5.55 63.94 -22.47
CA GLU A 582 6.71 63.19 -22.99
C GLU A 582 7.75 64.20 -23.57
N GLU A 583 7.30 65.23 -24.19
CA GLU A 583 8.16 66.32 -24.76
C GLU A 583 8.94 66.98 -23.65
N THR A 584 8.28 67.52 -22.61
CA THR A 584 8.93 68.13 -21.45
C THR A 584 9.93 67.19 -20.78
N LEU A 585 9.59 65.90 -20.68
CA LEU A 585 10.47 64.92 -20.09
C LEU A 585 11.70 64.65 -20.97
N LYS A 586 11.52 64.53 -22.29
CA LYS A 586 12.61 64.34 -23.26
C LYS A 586 13.58 65.56 -23.27
N ASP A 587 13.09 66.80 -23.28
CA ASP A 587 13.95 67.94 -23.28
C ASP A 587 14.87 68.04 -22.07
N HIS A 588 14.34 67.71 -20.88
CA HIS A 588 15.14 67.69 -19.66
C HIS A 588 16.03 66.42 -19.55
N PHE A 589 15.65 65.33 -20.21
CA PHE A 589 16.45 64.08 -20.24
C PHE A 589 17.65 64.25 -21.17
N ILE A 590 17.46 64.81 -22.39
CA ILE A 590 18.53 64.96 -23.36
C ILE A 590 19.59 65.96 -22.83
N GLY A 591 19.18 66.98 -22.15
CA GLY A 591 20.12 67.95 -21.52
C GLY A 591 20.98 67.37 -20.37
N LYS A 592 20.68 66.14 -19.88
CA LYS A 592 21.45 65.46 -18.82
C LYS A 592 22.22 64.25 -19.33
N VAL A 593 22.01 63.82 -20.56
CA VAL A 593 22.70 62.69 -21.19
C VAL A 593 23.85 63.13 -22.09
N SER A 594 23.79 64.36 -22.55
CA SER A 594 24.90 65.07 -23.25
C SER A 594 25.89 65.64 -22.23
#